data_324b89985f84fbc95ab0d1f797c910a6
#
_entry.id   324b89985f84fbc95ab0d1f797c910a6
#
_cell.length_a   1.000
_cell.length_b   1.000
_cell.length_c   1.000
_cell.angle_alpha   90.00
_cell.angle_beta   90.00
_cell.angle_gamma   90.00
#
_symmetry.space_group_name_H-M   'P 1'
#
loop_
_entity.id
_entity.type
_entity.pdbx_description
1 polymer ?
#
loop_
_entity_poly.entity_id
_entity_poly.type
_entity_poly.pdbx_seq_one_letter_code
_entity_poly.pdbx_strand_id
1 'polypeptide(L)'
;MKPGCLPYERAVNSAALFLWEKMMEQLADTSHPLVGTWKLVSLHVETEGSNEQQLWWDEHPVGIVIFTKDGRMLGLLTAGDRIASATADQLIRSMCAYSGRYHVEGNRLSTIVDCAWLPAWVGTVQPRTFKRDGDNLLLMTDFQDHPKFPGRRTRGVLMWRKE
;
A
#
# COMPACT_ATOMS: atom_id res chain seq x y z
N MET A 1 28.21 22.79 -17.40
CA MET A 1 27.89 21.45 -17.92
C MET A 1 26.84 20.82 -17.01
N LYS A 2 25.62 20.60 -17.51
CA LYS A 2 24.56 19.88 -16.76
C LYS A 2 24.77 18.40 -16.99
N PRO A 3 24.75 17.52 -15.97
CA PRO A 3 24.76 16.08 -16.18
C PRO A 3 23.42 15.66 -16.78
N GLY A 4 23.46 15.01 -17.94
CA GLY A 4 22.32 14.50 -18.66
C GLY A 4 21.65 13.38 -17.87
N CYS A 5 20.33 13.48 -17.77
CA CYS A 5 19.46 12.41 -17.32
C CYS A 5 19.54 11.28 -18.35
N LEU A 6 20.11 10.14 -18.01
CA LEU A 6 20.11 8.95 -18.84
C LEU A 6 18.69 8.40 -18.89
N PRO A 7 18.15 8.07 -20.07
CA PRO A 7 16.85 7.42 -20.14
C PRO A 7 16.97 6.00 -19.57
N TYR A 8 16.12 5.69 -18.60
CA TYR A 8 15.95 4.35 -18.04
C TYR A 8 15.14 3.49 -19.02
N GLU A 9 15.82 3.00 -20.07
CA GLU A 9 15.27 1.94 -20.92
C GLU A 9 15.63 0.57 -20.33
N ARG A 10 14.77 0.06 -19.43
CA ARG A 10 14.73 -1.39 -19.20
C ARG A 10 14.00 -2.02 -20.38
N ALA A 11 14.71 -2.87 -21.13
CA ALA A 11 14.11 -3.76 -22.12
C ALA A 11 13.04 -4.61 -21.44
N VAL A 12 11.78 -4.23 -21.60
CA VAL A 12 10.63 -5.04 -21.14
C VAL A 12 10.48 -6.16 -22.14
N ASN A 13 10.57 -7.40 -21.68
CA ASN A 13 10.35 -8.58 -22.51
C ASN A 13 8.96 -8.49 -23.16
N SER A 14 8.89 -8.48 -24.49
CA SER A 14 7.66 -8.26 -25.24
C SER A 14 6.57 -9.30 -24.94
N ALA A 15 6.94 -10.52 -24.57
CA ALA A 15 6.01 -11.58 -24.12
C ALA A 15 5.37 -11.23 -22.77
N ALA A 16 6.14 -10.64 -21.84
CA ALA A 16 5.61 -10.17 -20.56
C ALA A 16 4.67 -8.98 -20.74
N LEU A 17 4.98 -8.09 -21.69
CA LEU A 17 4.11 -6.95 -22.03
C LEU A 17 2.79 -7.43 -22.63
N PHE A 18 2.81 -8.40 -23.54
CA PHE A 18 1.62 -8.95 -24.18
C PHE A 18 0.72 -9.73 -23.21
N LEU A 19 1.32 -10.52 -22.33
CA LEU A 19 0.60 -11.21 -21.24
C LEU A 19 0.00 -10.17 -20.26
N TRP A 20 0.71 -9.11 -20.02
CA TRP A 20 0.27 -7.99 -19.21
C TRP A 20 -0.93 -7.24 -19.83
N GLU A 21 -0.89 -6.92 -21.13
CA GLU A 21 -1.98 -6.27 -21.85
C GLU A 21 -3.24 -7.15 -21.88
N LYS A 22 -3.13 -8.45 -22.17
CA LYS A 22 -4.25 -9.38 -22.10
C LYS A 22 -4.83 -9.54 -20.70
N MET A 23 -3.99 -9.55 -19.68
CA MET A 23 -4.43 -9.58 -18.28
C MET A 23 -5.16 -8.28 -17.91
N MET A 24 -4.72 -7.14 -18.45
CA MET A 24 -5.36 -5.83 -18.24
C MET A 24 -6.70 -5.68 -18.95
N GLU A 25 -6.88 -6.28 -20.15
CA GLU A 25 -8.17 -6.31 -20.84
C GLU A 25 -9.22 -7.14 -20.09
N GLN A 26 -8.83 -8.23 -19.45
CA GLN A 26 -9.72 -9.03 -18.59
C GLN A 26 -10.06 -8.35 -17.26
N LEU A 27 -9.26 -7.35 -16.82
CA LEU A 27 -9.43 -6.61 -15.57
C LEU A 27 -10.32 -5.35 -15.69
N ALA A 28 -10.79 -5.03 -16.89
CA ALA A 28 -11.70 -3.90 -17.12
C ALA A 28 -13.15 -4.14 -16.64
N ASP A 29 -13.33 -5.01 -15.63
CA ASP A 29 -14.61 -5.10 -14.93
C ASP A 29 -14.83 -3.83 -14.11
N THR A 30 -15.74 -2.99 -14.56
CA THR A 30 -16.07 -1.68 -13.98
C THR A 30 -16.74 -1.77 -12.60
N SER A 31 -16.93 -2.98 -12.06
CA SER A 31 -17.57 -3.26 -10.76
C SER A 31 -16.57 -3.62 -9.66
N HIS A 32 -15.25 -3.41 -9.85
CA HIS A 32 -14.24 -3.85 -8.90
C HIS A 32 -14.48 -3.24 -7.50
N PRO A 33 -14.58 -4.06 -6.43
CA PRO A 33 -15.03 -3.62 -5.11
C PRO A 33 -14.13 -2.57 -4.44
N LEU A 34 -12.90 -2.40 -4.91
CA LEU A 34 -11.94 -1.45 -4.32
C LEU A 34 -11.96 -0.08 -4.98
N VAL A 35 -12.47 0.05 -6.21
CA VAL A 35 -12.41 1.33 -6.96
C VAL A 35 -13.05 2.47 -6.19
N GLY A 36 -12.31 3.57 -6.05
CA GLY A 36 -12.71 4.78 -5.35
C GLY A 36 -11.62 5.34 -4.45
N THR A 37 -12.00 6.35 -3.69
CA THR A 37 -11.19 7.01 -2.69
C THR A 37 -11.63 6.56 -1.31
N TRP A 38 -10.65 6.24 -0.46
CA TRP A 38 -10.88 5.71 0.87
C TRP A 38 -10.03 6.47 1.88
N LYS A 39 -10.68 6.95 2.95
CA LYS A 39 -10.04 7.64 4.07
C LYS A 39 -9.69 6.67 5.18
N LEU A 40 -8.49 6.79 5.74
CA LEU A 40 -8.05 5.97 6.87
C LEU A 40 -8.88 6.30 8.11
N VAL A 41 -9.35 5.25 8.79
CA VAL A 41 -10.10 5.33 10.05
C VAL A 41 -9.19 4.90 11.21
N SER A 42 -8.47 3.79 11.05
CA SER A 42 -7.54 3.30 12.06
C SER A 42 -6.42 2.47 11.45
N LEU A 43 -5.30 2.41 12.15
CA LEU A 43 -4.14 1.59 11.83
C LEU A 43 -3.58 0.98 13.10
N HIS A 44 -3.61 -0.33 13.19
CA HIS A 44 -3.03 -1.06 14.32
C HIS A 44 -2.22 -2.26 13.84
N VAL A 45 -1.52 -2.86 14.79
CA VAL A 45 -0.69 -4.04 14.57
C VAL A 45 -1.27 -5.20 15.38
N GLU A 46 -1.39 -6.35 14.74
CA GLU A 46 -1.70 -7.62 15.39
C GLU A 46 -0.46 -8.50 15.43
N THR A 47 -0.27 -9.19 16.55
CA THR A 47 0.79 -10.19 16.73
C THR A 47 0.24 -11.58 16.43
N GLU A 48 0.97 -12.39 15.67
CA GLU A 48 0.60 -13.77 15.34
C GLU A 48 0.42 -14.61 16.63
N GLY A 49 -0.73 -15.29 16.73
CA GLY A 49 -1.06 -16.09 17.91
C GLY A 49 -1.46 -15.31 19.16
N SER A 50 -1.65 -14.00 19.07
CA SER A 50 -2.11 -13.14 20.16
C SER A 50 -3.36 -12.34 19.75
N ASN A 51 -4.20 -11.99 20.73
CA ASN A 51 -5.31 -11.07 20.54
C ASN A 51 -4.92 -9.62 20.87
N GLU A 52 -3.65 -9.36 21.17
CA GLU A 52 -3.17 -8.01 21.48
C GLU A 52 -3.12 -7.17 20.21
N GLN A 53 -3.66 -5.95 20.31
CA GLN A 53 -3.55 -4.92 19.29
C GLN A 53 -2.66 -3.79 19.81
N GLN A 54 -1.75 -3.33 18.98
CA GLN A 54 -0.84 -2.23 19.28
C GLN A 54 -0.99 -1.14 18.23
N LEU A 55 -0.81 0.11 18.62
CA LEU A 55 -0.80 1.21 17.67
C LEU A 55 0.46 1.14 16.78
N TRP A 56 0.28 1.39 15.49
CA TRP A 56 1.42 1.50 14.58
C TRP A 56 2.20 2.79 14.85
N TRP A 57 1.51 3.92 14.95
CA TRP A 57 2.04 5.25 15.27
C TRP A 57 1.32 5.84 16.49
N ASP A 58 0.11 6.34 16.29
CA ASP A 58 -0.75 7.01 17.27
C ASP A 58 -2.22 6.58 17.11
N GLU A 59 -3.11 7.17 17.91
CA GLU A 59 -4.56 6.86 17.90
C GLU A 59 -5.30 7.47 16.71
N HIS A 60 -4.72 8.49 16.06
CA HIS A 60 -5.37 9.28 15.01
C HIS A 60 -4.55 9.36 13.71
N PRO A 61 -4.14 8.23 13.12
CA PRO A 61 -3.40 8.25 11.87
C PRO A 61 -4.25 8.88 10.77
N VAL A 62 -3.60 9.60 9.86
CA VAL A 62 -4.23 10.23 8.71
C VAL A 62 -3.79 9.51 7.45
N GLY A 63 -4.73 9.26 6.54
CA GLY A 63 -4.34 8.59 5.29
C GLY A 63 -5.47 8.57 4.27
N ILE A 64 -5.03 8.37 3.05
CA ILE A 64 -5.88 8.17 1.89
C ILE A 64 -5.35 7.01 1.06
N VAL A 65 -6.23 6.19 0.54
CA VAL A 65 -5.90 5.24 -0.52
C VAL A 65 -6.88 5.40 -1.67
N ILE A 66 -6.36 5.43 -2.87
CA ILE A 66 -7.13 5.59 -4.10
C ILE A 66 -6.89 4.35 -4.97
N PHE A 67 -7.96 3.75 -5.45
CA PHE A 67 -7.94 2.71 -6.47
C PHE A 67 -8.68 3.20 -7.71
N THR A 68 -7.99 3.23 -8.83
CA THR A 68 -8.57 3.67 -10.11
C THR A 68 -9.09 2.47 -10.92
N LYS A 69 -10.01 2.74 -11.85
CA LYS A 69 -10.59 1.71 -12.72
C LYS A 69 -9.58 1.09 -13.69
N ASP A 70 -8.52 1.82 -14.03
CA ASP A 70 -7.44 1.38 -14.91
C ASP A 70 -6.33 0.61 -14.18
N GLY A 71 -6.60 0.14 -12.95
CA GLY A 71 -5.71 -0.74 -12.19
C GLY A 71 -4.54 -0.04 -11.50
N ARG A 72 -4.65 1.27 -11.20
CA ARG A 72 -3.65 2.00 -10.42
C ARG A 72 -4.11 2.19 -8.98
N MET A 73 -3.17 2.13 -8.06
CA MET A 73 -3.41 2.53 -6.68
C MET A 73 -2.34 3.50 -6.19
N LEU A 74 -2.73 4.36 -5.25
CA LEU A 74 -1.85 5.22 -4.48
C LEU A 74 -2.31 5.20 -3.03
N GLY A 75 -1.39 4.90 -2.12
CA GLY A 75 -1.60 5.00 -0.69
C GLY A 75 -0.67 6.05 -0.08
N LEU A 76 -1.21 6.92 0.74
CA LEU A 76 -0.48 7.88 1.56
C LEU A 76 -1.02 7.85 2.97
N LEU A 77 -0.16 7.55 3.93
CA LEU A 77 -0.48 7.49 5.35
C LEU A 77 0.55 8.25 6.16
N THR A 78 0.11 8.92 7.20
CA THR A 78 0.98 9.58 8.18
C THR A 78 0.46 9.36 9.58
N ALA A 79 1.35 9.43 10.57
CA ALA A 79 0.93 9.65 11.95
C ALA A 79 0.17 10.98 12.06
N GLY A 80 -0.79 11.07 12.96
CA GLY A 80 -1.61 12.27 13.16
C GLY A 80 -0.93 13.34 14.02
N ASP A 81 0.02 12.93 14.86
CA ASP A 81 0.76 13.78 15.80
C ASP A 81 2.01 14.48 15.20
N ARG A 82 2.18 14.45 13.87
CA ARG A 82 3.33 15.04 13.18
C ARG A 82 3.38 16.55 13.35
N ILE A 83 4.56 17.06 13.69
CA ILE A 83 4.83 18.50 13.85
C ILE A 83 5.85 18.99 12.82
N ALA A 84 5.71 20.26 12.42
CA ALA A 84 6.59 20.85 11.38
C ALA A 84 8.07 20.94 11.81
N SER A 85 8.35 20.98 13.11
CA SER A 85 9.71 21.00 13.67
C SER A 85 10.34 19.61 13.86
N ALA A 86 9.65 18.53 13.45
CA ALA A 86 10.20 17.17 13.55
C ALA A 86 11.44 17.01 12.65
N THR A 87 12.36 16.16 13.09
CA THR A 87 13.56 15.83 12.29
C THR A 87 13.17 15.02 11.02
N ALA A 88 14.04 15.03 10.03
CA ALA A 88 13.83 14.26 8.80
C ALA A 88 13.62 12.77 9.09
N ASP A 89 14.37 12.18 10.05
CA ASP A 89 14.19 10.78 10.46
C ASP A 89 12.81 10.53 11.08
N GLN A 90 12.35 11.40 11.96
CA GLN A 90 11.00 11.33 12.54
C GLN A 90 9.91 11.43 11.45
N LEU A 91 10.08 12.36 10.51
CA LEU A 91 9.14 12.54 9.40
C LEU A 91 9.07 11.31 8.49
N ILE A 92 10.22 10.72 8.13
CA ILE A 92 10.24 9.54 7.27
C ILE A 92 9.67 8.29 7.97
N ARG A 93 9.89 8.12 9.29
CA ARG A 93 9.38 6.99 10.07
C ARG A 93 7.89 7.10 10.41
N SER A 94 7.33 8.29 10.35
CA SER A 94 5.92 8.57 10.63
C SER A 94 5.07 8.69 9.37
N MET A 95 5.52 8.12 8.27
CA MET A 95 4.75 8.07 7.03
C MET A 95 4.94 6.74 6.27
N CYS A 96 4.01 6.49 5.38
CA CYS A 96 4.10 5.44 4.37
C CYS A 96 3.42 5.97 3.10
N ALA A 97 4.12 5.96 1.97
CA ALA A 97 3.56 6.38 0.70
C ALA A 97 4.09 5.51 -0.44
N TYR A 98 3.22 4.97 -1.25
CA TYR A 98 3.60 4.25 -2.45
C TYR A 98 2.46 4.21 -3.45
N SER A 99 2.83 3.99 -4.69
CA SER A 99 1.90 3.74 -5.78
C SER A 99 2.34 2.53 -6.59
N GLY A 100 1.41 2.06 -7.41
CA GLY A 100 1.70 0.96 -8.31
C GLY A 100 0.48 0.47 -9.06
N ARG A 101 0.70 -0.54 -9.88
CA ARG A 101 -0.40 -1.26 -10.49
C ARG A 101 -0.89 -2.33 -9.54
N TYR A 102 -2.20 -2.43 -9.38
CA TYR A 102 -2.77 -3.45 -8.51
C TYR A 102 -3.52 -4.52 -9.30
N HIS A 103 -3.54 -5.70 -8.74
CA HIS A 103 -4.33 -6.85 -9.18
C HIS A 103 -5.08 -7.45 -8.01
N VAL A 104 -6.28 -7.95 -8.26
CA VAL A 104 -7.11 -8.60 -7.23
C VAL A 104 -7.52 -9.98 -7.68
N GLU A 105 -7.34 -10.94 -6.79
CA GLU A 105 -7.78 -12.32 -6.95
C GLU A 105 -8.51 -12.76 -5.67
N GLY A 106 -9.82 -12.98 -5.78
CA GLY A 106 -10.66 -13.24 -4.61
C GLY A 106 -10.60 -12.09 -3.59
N ASN A 107 -10.07 -12.36 -2.41
CA ASN A 107 -9.85 -11.36 -1.34
C ASN A 107 -8.38 -10.92 -1.21
N ARG A 108 -7.53 -11.25 -2.19
CA ARG A 108 -6.12 -10.86 -2.24
C ARG A 108 -5.94 -9.68 -3.18
N LEU A 109 -5.27 -8.67 -2.69
CA LEU A 109 -4.80 -7.50 -3.43
C LEU A 109 -3.28 -7.57 -3.50
N SER A 110 -2.72 -7.50 -4.70
CA SER A 110 -1.27 -7.42 -4.93
C SER A 110 -0.96 -6.13 -5.67
N THR A 111 -0.04 -5.33 -5.15
CA THR A 111 0.42 -4.09 -5.79
C THR A 111 1.86 -4.24 -6.22
N ILE A 112 2.13 -4.08 -7.52
CA ILE A 112 3.49 -3.97 -8.08
C ILE A 112 3.90 -2.51 -7.94
N VAL A 113 4.83 -2.25 -7.02
CA VAL A 113 5.21 -0.89 -6.64
C VAL A 113 6.12 -0.28 -7.70
N ASP A 114 5.77 0.90 -8.21
CA ASP A 114 6.57 1.68 -9.16
C ASP A 114 7.10 2.99 -8.59
N CYS A 115 6.50 3.50 -7.52
CA CYS A 115 6.97 4.66 -6.78
C CYS A 115 6.71 4.46 -5.28
N ALA A 116 7.68 4.77 -4.43
CA ALA A 116 7.54 4.63 -2.98
C ALA A 116 8.42 5.63 -2.24
N TRP A 117 7.99 6.04 -1.03
CA TRP A 117 8.80 6.83 -0.11
C TRP A 117 10.05 6.05 0.35
N LEU A 118 9.95 4.72 0.45
CA LEU A 118 11.08 3.84 0.75
C LEU A 118 11.59 3.21 -0.54
N PRO A 119 12.80 3.60 -1.03
CA PRO A 119 13.30 3.13 -2.34
C PRO A 119 13.37 1.61 -2.49
N ALA A 120 13.60 0.89 -1.38
CA ALA A 120 13.65 -0.57 -1.37
C ALA A 120 12.33 -1.25 -1.77
N TRP A 121 11.21 -0.53 -1.77
CA TRP A 121 9.90 -1.08 -2.18
C TRP A 121 9.68 -1.03 -3.68
N VAL A 122 10.39 -0.16 -4.40
CA VAL A 122 10.23 -0.04 -5.85
C VAL A 122 10.62 -1.34 -6.54
N GLY A 123 9.74 -1.86 -7.40
CA GLY A 123 9.90 -3.14 -8.09
C GLY A 123 9.48 -4.36 -7.27
N THR A 124 9.03 -4.18 -6.02
CA THR A 124 8.49 -5.28 -5.20
C THR A 124 7.00 -5.43 -5.37
N VAL A 125 6.47 -6.58 -4.94
CA VAL A 125 5.04 -6.83 -4.82
C VAL A 125 4.62 -6.67 -3.37
N GLN A 126 3.60 -5.85 -3.12
CA GLN A 126 3.00 -5.65 -1.80
C GLN A 126 1.66 -6.39 -1.72
N PRO A 127 1.63 -7.60 -1.14
CA PRO A 127 0.40 -8.36 -0.97
C PRO A 127 -0.42 -7.84 0.21
N ARG A 128 -1.74 -7.89 0.06
CA ARG A 128 -2.70 -7.56 1.12
C ARG A 128 -3.88 -8.53 1.04
N THR A 129 -4.44 -8.86 2.17
CA THR A 129 -5.78 -9.44 2.24
C THR A 129 -6.78 -8.32 2.50
N PHE A 130 -7.93 -8.34 1.83
CA PHE A 130 -8.95 -7.34 2.10
C PHE A 130 -10.31 -7.95 2.40
N LYS A 131 -11.12 -7.19 3.14
CA LYS A 131 -12.54 -7.46 3.34
C LYS A 131 -13.29 -6.15 3.19
N ARG A 132 -14.31 -6.13 2.35
CA ARG A 132 -15.21 -4.99 2.19
C ARG A 132 -16.57 -5.29 2.80
N ASP A 133 -17.12 -4.31 3.51
CA ASP A 133 -18.48 -4.32 4.02
C ASP A 133 -19.09 -2.92 3.83
N GLY A 134 -19.95 -2.78 2.82
CA GLY A 134 -20.53 -1.49 2.43
C GLY A 134 -19.44 -0.46 2.11
N ASP A 135 -19.42 0.62 2.89
CA ASP A 135 -18.45 1.72 2.78
C ASP A 135 -17.19 1.50 3.65
N ASN A 136 -17.05 0.35 4.28
CA ASN A 136 -15.85 0.01 5.03
C ASN A 136 -14.97 -0.95 4.24
N LEU A 137 -13.66 -0.72 4.28
CA LEU A 137 -12.64 -1.57 3.68
C LEU A 137 -11.57 -1.87 4.73
N LEU A 138 -11.38 -3.14 5.03
CA LEU A 138 -10.29 -3.65 5.85
C LEU A 138 -9.17 -4.13 4.94
N LEU A 139 -7.97 -3.59 5.09
CA LEU A 139 -6.75 -4.09 4.44
C LEU A 139 -5.80 -4.63 5.49
N MET A 140 -5.24 -5.81 5.25
CA MET A 140 -4.30 -6.47 6.16
C MET A 140 -3.04 -6.88 5.41
N THR A 141 -1.87 -6.63 5.99
CA THR A 141 -0.62 -7.24 5.51
C THR A 141 -0.59 -8.72 5.88
N ASP A 142 0.31 -9.48 5.27
CA ASP A 142 0.63 -10.82 5.79
C ASP A 142 1.43 -10.68 7.09
N PHE A 143 1.41 -11.72 7.93
CA PHE A 143 2.28 -11.78 9.11
C PHE A 143 3.74 -11.87 8.66
N GLN A 144 4.57 -10.98 9.17
CA GLN A 144 5.98 -10.88 8.83
C GLN A 144 6.79 -10.38 10.03
N ASP A 145 8.08 -10.62 9.99
CA ASP A 145 9.02 -10.00 10.93
C ASP A 145 9.11 -8.50 10.64
N HIS A 146 9.10 -7.70 11.70
CA HIS A 146 9.21 -6.26 11.56
C HIS A 146 10.20 -5.68 12.56
N PRO A 147 11.15 -4.81 12.16
CA PRO A 147 12.18 -4.26 13.04
C PRO A 147 11.66 -3.54 14.28
N LYS A 148 10.47 -2.94 14.20
CA LYS A 148 9.80 -2.27 15.32
C LYS A 148 9.30 -3.25 16.39
N PHE A 149 9.11 -4.53 16.04
CA PHE A 149 8.54 -5.57 16.92
C PHE A 149 9.44 -6.81 16.92
N PRO A 150 10.68 -6.71 17.41
CA PRO A 150 11.67 -7.79 17.34
C PRO A 150 11.18 -9.08 18.02
N GLY A 151 11.43 -10.23 17.38
CA GLY A 151 11.04 -11.55 17.88
C GLY A 151 9.55 -11.88 17.80
N ARG A 152 8.76 -11.07 17.12
CA ARG A 152 7.32 -11.29 16.90
C ARG A 152 6.96 -11.13 15.43
N ARG A 153 6.20 -12.07 14.90
CA ARG A 153 5.59 -11.90 13.58
C ARG A 153 4.32 -11.08 13.73
N THR A 154 4.24 -10.00 12.97
CA THR A 154 3.16 -9.01 13.08
C THR A 154 2.57 -8.71 11.72
N ARG A 155 1.32 -8.24 11.71
CA ARG A 155 0.66 -7.69 10.53
C ARG A 155 0.05 -6.32 10.83
N GLY A 156 0.08 -5.45 9.83
CA GLY A 156 -0.68 -4.21 9.86
C GLY A 156 -2.14 -4.45 9.48
N VAL A 157 -3.05 -3.84 10.22
CA VAL A 157 -4.50 -3.87 9.97
C VAL A 157 -4.99 -2.45 9.82
N LEU A 158 -5.52 -2.13 8.64
CA LEU A 158 -5.92 -0.80 8.23
C LEU A 158 -7.42 -0.79 7.94
N MET A 159 -8.16 0.01 8.68
CA MET A 159 -9.57 0.25 8.43
C MET A 159 -9.73 1.55 7.65
N TRP A 160 -10.47 1.46 6.57
CA TRP A 160 -10.77 2.57 5.66
C TRP A 160 -12.27 2.77 5.53
N ARG A 161 -12.67 4.00 5.25
CA ARG A 161 -14.05 4.36 4.90
C ARG A 161 -14.06 5.05 3.54
N LYS A 162 -15.03 4.69 2.71
CA LYS A 162 -15.22 5.28 1.40
C LYS A 162 -15.61 6.76 1.53
N GLU A 163 -14.99 7.61 0.70
CA GLU A 163 -15.38 9.01 0.52
C GLU A 163 -16.44 9.18 -0.55
#